data_2b96b9c730bf16792ee98c6c856948c6
#
_entry.id   2b96b9c730bf16792ee98c6c856948c6
#
_cell.length_a   1.000
_cell.length_b   1.000
_cell.length_c   1.000
_cell.angle_alpha   90.00
_cell.angle_beta   90.00
_cell.angle_gamma   90.00
#
_symmetry.space_group_name_H-M   'P 1'
#
loop_
_entity.id
_entity.type
_entity.pdbx_description
1 polymer ?
#
loop_
_entity_poly.entity_id
_entity_poly.type
_entity_poly.pdbx_seq_one_letter_code
_entity_poly.pdbx_strand_id
1 'polypeptide(L)'
;MPGVASHMRRAREHHRVRTSCGRELTVGRLALGDSGHPAGRVFVDLGDCPDCDGSRWAGLTVAEARDLAGALLAQAEAAERDGQARSDPAGRVTVGHIDGDLYAISARGHEVLVDQPIADGGHDAAVTPTELLVASLASCVAFYAGRYLLRHHLDRTGLAVTAEFAMAADRPARVGAVRLRITVPGGVPPQRNDALLAVASHCTVHNTLRQYPDIGIELS
;
A
#
# COMPACT_ATOMS: atom_id res chain seq x y z
N MET A 1 -13.59 -18.26 12.17
CA MET A 1 -12.85 -17.68 11.02
C MET A 1 -11.38 -17.92 11.30
N PRO A 2 -10.66 -18.84 10.64
CA PRO A 2 -9.22 -18.92 10.75
C PRO A 2 -8.64 -17.76 9.92
N GLY A 3 -7.89 -16.90 10.61
CA GLY A 3 -7.44 -15.64 10.09
C GLY A 3 -6.33 -15.76 9.04
N VAL A 4 -6.19 -14.73 8.26
CA VAL A 4 -5.17 -14.39 7.25
C VAL A 4 -3.69 -14.57 7.73
N ALA A 5 -3.50 -14.91 9.01
CA ALA A 5 -2.20 -15.07 9.66
C ALA A 5 -1.44 -16.38 9.33
N SER A 6 -2.03 -17.35 8.61
CA SER A 6 -1.42 -18.69 8.55
C SER A 6 -0.34 -18.87 7.46
N HIS A 7 -0.15 -17.93 6.56
CA HIS A 7 0.84 -18.02 5.47
C HIS A 7 1.91 -16.93 5.46
N MET A 8 1.78 -15.91 6.31
CA MET A 8 2.89 -15.02 6.62
C MET A 8 3.82 -15.75 7.58
N ARG A 9 4.97 -16.21 7.13
CA ARG A 9 5.98 -16.80 8.01
C ARG A 9 6.62 -15.69 8.85
N ARG A 10 6.60 -15.86 10.17
CA ARG A 10 7.37 -15.05 11.11
C ARG A 10 8.85 -15.21 10.80
N ALA A 11 9.60 -14.13 10.67
CA ALA A 11 11.04 -14.20 10.57
C ALA A 11 11.60 -14.94 11.81
N ARG A 12 12.74 -15.62 11.66
CA ARG A 12 13.33 -16.44 12.75
C ARG A 12 13.71 -15.63 13.96
N GLU A 13 13.95 -14.32 13.80
CA GLU A 13 14.28 -13.38 14.89
C GLU A 13 13.03 -12.61 15.30
N HIS A 14 12.55 -12.86 16.50
CA HIS A 14 11.46 -12.14 17.14
C HIS A 14 11.80 -11.85 18.59
N HIS A 15 11.30 -10.73 19.10
CA HIS A 15 11.45 -10.31 20.49
C HIS A 15 10.17 -10.62 21.24
N ARG A 16 10.32 -11.18 22.47
CA ARG A 16 9.18 -11.52 23.32
C ARG A 16 9.22 -10.67 24.57
N VAL A 17 8.09 -10.09 24.91
CA VAL A 17 7.87 -9.32 26.14
C VAL A 17 6.77 -10.03 26.92
N ARG A 18 7.10 -10.44 28.15
CA ARG A 18 6.10 -11.01 29.05
C ARG A 18 5.58 -9.90 29.95
N THR A 19 4.26 -9.69 29.92
CA THR A 19 3.59 -8.69 30.74
C THR A 19 3.35 -9.20 32.18
N SER A 20 3.10 -8.29 33.10
CA SER A 20 2.78 -8.60 34.50
C SER A 20 1.51 -9.46 34.66
N CYS A 21 0.55 -9.38 33.72
CA CYS A 21 -0.64 -10.25 33.69
C CYS A 21 -0.39 -11.63 33.08
N GLY A 22 0.87 -11.99 32.77
CA GLY A 22 1.23 -13.28 32.17
C GLY A 22 1.11 -13.40 30.67
N ARG A 23 0.62 -12.35 29.96
CA ARG A 23 0.53 -12.32 28.51
C ARG A 23 1.92 -12.25 27.88
N GLU A 24 2.17 -13.05 26.85
CA GLU A 24 3.39 -12.97 26.05
C GLU A 24 3.12 -12.17 24.77
N LEU A 25 3.73 -11.00 24.65
CA LEU A 25 3.71 -10.18 23.44
C LEU A 25 4.90 -10.59 22.58
N THR A 26 4.67 -10.81 21.29
CA THR A 26 5.74 -11.12 20.35
C THR A 26 5.83 -10.01 19.30
N VAL A 27 7.01 -9.41 19.16
CA VAL A 27 7.31 -8.40 18.13
C VAL A 27 8.32 -8.99 17.18
N GLY A 28 8.08 -8.90 15.89
CA GLY A 28 8.98 -9.42 14.89
C GLY A 28 8.73 -8.86 13.50
N ARG A 29 9.49 -9.35 12.53
CA ARG A 29 9.33 -9.00 11.13
C ARG A 29 8.49 -10.05 10.40
N LEU A 30 7.69 -9.59 9.43
CA LEU A 30 6.99 -10.50 8.52
C LEU A 30 7.91 -10.85 7.35
N ALA A 31 7.86 -12.11 6.95
CA ALA A 31 8.46 -12.61 5.72
C ALA A 31 7.35 -13.01 4.74
N LEU A 32 7.56 -12.75 3.45
CA LEU A 32 6.61 -13.07 2.39
C LEU A 32 6.86 -14.49 1.89
N GLY A 33 5.84 -15.34 1.99
CA GLY A 33 5.80 -16.68 1.42
C GLY A 33 6.94 -17.61 1.84
N ASP A 34 7.10 -18.72 1.12
CA ASP A 34 8.14 -19.72 1.35
C ASP A 34 9.55 -19.24 0.98
N SER A 35 9.68 -18.16 0.22
CA SER A 35 10.96 -17.57 -0.18
C SER A 35 11.74 -16.92 0.98
N GLY A 36 11.12 -16.78 2.17
CA GLY A 36 11.73 -16.12 3.33
C GLY A 36 12.04 -14.65 3.12
N HIS A 37 11.43 -14.03 2.12
CA HIS A 37 11.68 -12.64 1.79
C HIS A 37 11.08 -11.73 2.87
N PRO A 38 11.88 -10.81 3.49
CA PRO A 38 11.35 -9.87 4.46
C PRO A 38 10.32 -8.96 3.80
N ALA A 39 9.16 -8.79 4.44
CA ALA A 39 8.06 -7.98 3.93
C ALA A 39 8.23 -6.48 4.17
N GLY A 40 9.32 -6.04 4.83
CA GLY A 40 9.47 -4.66 5.27
C GLY A 40 8.46 -4.25 6.34
N ARG A 41 7.76 -5.20 6.95
CA ARG A 41 6.69 -4.97 7.95
C ARG A 41 7.04 -5.59 9.30
N VAL A 42 6.60 -4.93 10.34
CA VAL A 42 6.69 -5.41 11.73
C VAL A 42 5.31 -5.92 12.16
N PHE A 43 5.28 -7.04 12.87
CA PHE A 43 4.06 -7.52 13.51
C PHE A 43 4.17 -7.44 15.03
N VAL A 44 3.05 -7.29 15.69
CA VAL A 44 2.87 -7.44 17.12
C VAL A 44 1.79 -8.49 17.34
N ASP A 45 2.16 -9.59 17.98
CA ASP A 45 1.21 -10.62 18.39
C ASP A 45 0.95 -10.45 19.88
N LEU A 46 -0.30 -10.25 20.26
CA LEU A 46 -0.68 -10.02 21.65
C LEU A 46 -0.81 -11.33 22.45
N GLY A 47 -0.67 -12.48 21.82
CA GLY A 47 -0.77 -13.78 22.48
C GLY A 47 -2.07 -14.01 23.26
N ASP A 48 -2.23 -15.20 23.79
CA ASP A 48 -3.31 -15.51 24.71
C ASP A 48 -2.95 -15.04 26.14
N CYS A 49 -3.93 -14.58 26.90
CA CYS A 49 -3.75 -14.23 28.31
C CYS A 49 -4.52 -15.23 29.18
N PRO A 50 -3.83 -15.99 30.06
CA PRO A 50 -4.50 -16.95 30.96
C PRO A 50 -5.47 -16.28 31.93
N ASP A 51 -5.18 -15.04 32.34
CA ASP A 51 -5.91 -14.31 33.39
C ASP A 51 -6.85 -13.22 32.80
N CYS A 52 -6.94 -13.09 31.47
CA CYS A 52 -7.80 -12.11 30.80
C CYS A 52 -9.02 -12.83 30.19
N ASP A 53 -10.18 -12.23 30.25
CA ASP A 53 -11.47 -12.71 29.77
C ASP A 53 -11.60 -12.77 28.22
N GLY A 54 -10.49 -13.01 27.51
CA GLY A 54 -10.42 -12.97 26.03
C GLY A 54 -10.31 -11.56 25.46
N SER A 55 -10.10 -10.56 26.30
CA SER A 55 -9.89 -9.18 25.84
C SER A 55 -8.63 -9.03 24.98
N ARG A 56 -8.74 -8.24 23.91
CA ARG A 56 -7.65 -8.02 22.93
C ARG A 56 -6.69 -6.89 23.35
N TRP A 57 -6.76 -6.41 24.56
CA TRP A 57 -5.85 -5.41 25.12
C TRP A 57 -4.87 -6.03 26.11
N ALA A 58 -3.70 -5.46 26.25
CA ALA A 58 -2.74 -5.83 27.27
C ALA A 58 -2.38 -4.59 28.10
N GLY A 59 -2.53 -4.70 29.44
CA GLY A 59 -1.99 -3.70 30.36
C GLY A 59 -0.48 -3.87 30.46
N LEU A 60 0.26 -2.78 30.34
CA LEU A 60 1.72 -2.75 30.44
C LEU A 60 2.14 -1.85 31.59
N THR A 61 3.10 -2.27 32.37
CA THR A 61 3.84 -1.37 33.28
C THR A 61 4.69 -0.41 32.42
N VAL A 62 5.16 0.67 33.05
CA VAL A 62 6.05 1.64 32.38
C VAL A 62 7.34 0.98 31.86
N ALA A 63 7.87 -0.01 32.60
CA ALA A 63 9.06 -0.76 32.18
C ALA A 63 8.74 -1.63 30.94
N GLU A 64 7.68 -2.42 30.97
CA GLU A 64 7.23 -3.27 29.86
C GLU A 64 6.91 -2.44 28.59
N ALA A 65 6.30 -1.26 28.76
CA ALA A 65 6.03 -0.38 27.64
C ALA A 65 7.32 0.15 26.97
N ARG A 66 8.36 0.44 27.77
CA ARG A 66 9.66 0.84 27.23
C ARG A 66 10.36 -0.31 26.51
N ASP A 67 10.30 -1.51 27.06
CA ASP A 67 10.90 -2.71 26.45
C ASP A 67 10.21 -3.03 25.13
N LEU A 68 8.88 -2.96 25.08
CA LEU A 68 8.11 -3.14 23.84
C LEU A 68 8.44 -2.06 22.81
N ALA A 69 8.54 -0.79 23.22
CA ALA A 69 8.93 0.30 22.33
C ALA A 69 10.34 0.08 21.76
N GLY A 70 11.30 -0.34 22.59
CA GLY A 70 12.65 -0.70 22.13
C GLY A 70 12.64 -1.85 21.12
N ALA A 71 11.85 -2.89 21.38
CA ALA A 71 11.70 -4.01 20.47
C ALA A 71 11.06 -3.60 19.13
N LEU A 72 10.04 -2.75 19.16
CA LEU A 72 9.39 -2.21 17.96
C LEU A 72 10.36 -1.37 17.13
N LEU A 73 11.13 -0.47 17.78
CA LEU A 73 12.14 0.35 17.09
C LEU A 73 13.23 -0.51 16.46
N ALA A 74 13.75 -1.50 17.17
CA ALA A 74 14.77 -2.41 16.63
C ALA A 74 14.27 -3.19 15.42
N GLN A 75 13.01 -3.64 15.43
CA GLN A 75 12.42 -4.35 14.28
C GLN A 75 12.11 -3.38 13.12
N ALA A 76 11.72 -2.14 13.40
CA ALA A 76 11.52 -1.11 12.38
C ALA A 76 12.84 -0.79 11.66
N GLU A 77 13.92 -0.52 12.40
CA GLU A 77 15.25 -0.27 11.83
C GLU A 77 15.77 -1.46 11.00
N ALA A 78 15.50 -2.68 11.46
CA ALA A 78 15.86 -3.87 10.71
C ALA A 78 15.05 -3.99 9.39
N ALA A 79 13.75 -3.67 9.45
CA ALA A 79 12.88 -3.65 8.26
C ALA A 79 13.32 -2.57 7.26
N GLU A 80 13.72 -1.40 7.73
CA GLU A 80 14.27 -0.32 6.90
C GLU A 80 15.58 -0.74 6.20
N ARG A 81 16.50 -1.41 6.93
CA ARG A 81 17.74 -1.94 6.33
C ARG A 81 17.46 -2.99 5.27
N ASP A 82 16.50 -3.88 5.53
CA ASP A 82 16.06 -4.88 4.56
C ASP A 82 15.44 -4.21 3.31
N GLY A 83 14.69 -3.12 3.48
CA GLY A 83 14.13 -2.31 2.40
C GLY A 83 15.19 -1.54 1.60
N GLN A 84 16.23 -1.02 2.26
CA GLN A 84 17.35 -0.32 1.60
C GLN A 84 18.25 -1.27 0.80
N ALA A 85 18.44 -2.50 1.28
CA ALA A 85 19.18 -3.54 0.56
C ALA A 85 18.47 -3.98 -0.74
N ARG A 86 17.22 -3.59 -0.92
CA ARG A 86 16.35 -3.89 -2.06
C ARG A 86 16.03 -2.66 -2.91
N SER A 87 16.96 -1.74 -3.11
CA SER A 87 16.75 -0.70 -4.11
C SER A 87 16.73 -1.37 -5.50
N ASP A 88 15.55 -1.83 -5.91
CA ASP A 88 15.33 -2.22 -7.29
C ASP A 88 15.78 -1.07 -8.20
N PRO A 89 16.48 -1.37 -9.29
CA PRO A 89 16.86 -0.34 -10.24
C PRO A 89 15.61 0.41 -10.74
N ALA A 90 15.76 1.68 -11.06
CA ALA A 90 14.67 2.48 -11.61
C ALA A 90 14.05 1.75 -12.82
N GLY A 91 12.72 1.67 -12.84
CA GLY A 91 11.97 0.98 -13.89
C GLY A 91 11.68 -0.49 -13.66
N ARG A 92 12.14 -1.07 -12.54
CA ARG A 92 11.75 -2.43 -12.14
C ARG A 92 10.63 -2.39 -11.11
N VAL A 93 9.62 -3.21 -11.34
CA VAL A 93 8.56 -3.53 -10.37
C VAL A 93 8.52 -5.04 -10.23
N THR A 94 8.49 -5.54 -9.01
CA THR A 94 8.39 -6.97 -8.73
C THR A 94 7.07 -7.24 -8.03
N VAL A 95 6.37 -8.28 -8.45
CA VAL A 95 5.11 -8.71 -7.82
C VAL A 95 5.31 -10.14 -7.32
N GLY A 96 5.08 -10.34 -6.02
CA GLY A 96 5.21 -11.64 -5.36
C GLY A 96 3.88 -12.09 -4.78
N HIS A 97 3.55 -13.37 -4.94
CA HIS A 97 2.39 -13.99 -4.33
C HIS A 97 2.59 -14.13 -2.81
N ILE A 98 1.55 -13.83 -2.04
CA ILE A 98 1.54 -13.98 -0.58
C ILE A 98 0.65 -15.15 -0.17
N ASP A 99 -0.64 -15.06 -0.47
CA ASP A 99 -1.66 -16.06 -0.13
C ASP A 99 -2.94 -15.81 -0.92
N GLY A 100 -3.62 -16.87 -1.37
CA GLY A 100 -4.84 -16.73 -2.16
C GLY A 100 -4.63 -15.81 -3.36
N ASP A 101 -5.40 -14.73 -3.43
CA ASP A 101 -5.27 -13.69 -4.46
C ASP A 101 -4.53 -12.44 -3.96
N LEU A 102 -3.89 -12.52 -2.79
CA LEU A 102 -3.10 -11.45 -2.20
C LEU A 102 -1.67 -11.44 -2.75
N TYR A 103 -1.23 -10.33 -3.30
CA TYR A 103 0.10 -10.11 -3.83
C TYR A 103 0.74 -8.85 -3.23
N ALA A 104 2.07 -8.86 -3.09
CA ALA A 104 2.87 -7.68 -2.78
C ALA A 104 3.54 -7.15 -4.04
N ILE A 105 3.40 -5.87 -4.27
CA ILE A 105 4.12 -5.11 -5.30
C ILE A 105 5.28 -4.39 -4.63
N SER A 106 6.50 -4.57 -5.13
CA SER A 106 7.69 -3.86 -4.66
C SER A 106 8.27 -3.00 -5.78
N ALA A 107 8.57 -1.75 -5.46
CA ALA A 107 9.22 -0.82 -6.37
C ALA A 107 10.12 0.14 -5.58
N ARG A 108 11.44 0.12 -5.80
CA ARG A 108 12.42 0.99 -5.14
C ARG A 108 12.33 0.96 -3.60
N GLY A 109 12.05 -0.21 -3.03
CA GLY A 109 11.89 -0.38 -1.57
C GLY A 109 10.52 0.05 -1.02
N HIS A 110 9.58 0.52 -1.85
CA HIS A 110 8.19 0.77 -1.46
C HIS A 110 7.35 -0.46 -1.73
N GLU A 111 6.41 -0.75 -0.84
CA GLU A 111 5.48 -1.87 -0.98
C GLU A 111 4.02 -1.39 -1.06
N VAL A 112 3.26 -2.04 -1.94
CA VAL A 112 1.80 -1.90 -2.07
C VAL A 112 1.21 -3.29 -2.16
N LEU A 113 0.12 -3.55 -1.44
CA LEU A 113 -0.63 -4.80 -1.54
C LEU A 113 -1.77 -4.66 -2.55
N VAL A 114 -2.06 -5.76 -3.23
CA VAL A 114 -3.25 -5.92 -4.07
C VAL A 114 -3.93 -7.23 -3.75
N ASP A 115 -5.26 -7.23 -3.77
CA ASP A 115 -6.09 -8.40 -3.50
C ASP A 115 -7.36 -8.33 -4.35
N GLN A 116 -8.18 -9.38 -4.31
CA GLN A 116 -9.51 -9.38 -4.91
C GLN A 116 -10.59 -9.24 -3.82
N PRO A 117 -11.79 -8.72 -4.15
CA PRO A 117 -12.93 -8.74 -3.26
C PRO A 117 -13.33 -10.17 -2.88
N ILE A 118 -14.00 -10.33 -1.75
CA ILE A 118 -14.49 -11.64 -1.27
C ILE A 118 -15.37 -12.32 -2.32
N ALA A 119 -16.19 -11.55 -3.04
CA ALA A 119 -17.06 -12.05 -4.10
C ALA A 119 -16.30 -12.67 -5.29
N ASP A 120 -15.06 -12.26 -5.50
CA ASP A 120 -14.19 -12.73 -6.58
C ASP A 120 -13.11 -13.71 -6.09
N GLY A 121 -13.22 -14.19 -4.85
CA GLY A 121 -12.37 -15.23 -4.27
C GLY A 121 -11.21 -14.72 -3.40
N GLY A 122 -11.01 -13.41 -3.29
CA GLY A 122 -10.00 -12.80 -2.42
C GLY A 122 -10.47 -12.62 -0.97
N HIS A 123 -9.70 -11.86 -0.20
CA HIS A 123 -9.96 -11.55 1.20
C HIS A 123 -10.36 -10.09 1.43
N ASP A 124 -10.43 -9.27 0.36
CA ASP A 124 -10.66 -7.81 0.43
C ASP A 124 -9.67 -7.11 1.38
N ALA A 125 -8.43 -7.59 1.38
CA ALA A 125 -7.36 -7.09 2.25
C ALA A 125 -6.65 -5.85 1.69
N ALA A 126 -6.82 -5.58 0.39
CA ALA A 126 -6.20 -4.46 -0.32
C ALA A 126 -7.02 -4.07 -1.57
N VAL A 127 -6.62 -2.97 -2.22
CA VAL A 127 -7.22 -2.55 -3.50
C VAL A 127 -6.93 -3.59 -4.60
N THR A 128 -7.83 -3.69 -5.57
CA THR A 128 -7.62 -4.56 -6.74
C THR A 128 -6.56 -3.98 -7.69
N PRO A 129 -5.91 -4.80 -8.54
CA PRO A 129 -5.03 -4.30 -9.60
C PRO A 129 -5.72 -3.29 -10.53
N THR A 130 -7.01 -3.45 -10.79
CA THR A 130 -7.80 -2.51 -11.61
C THR A 130 -7.97 -1.15 -10.91
N GLU A 131 -8.28 -1.16 -9.62
CA GLU A 131 -8.35 0.07 -8.80
C GLU A 131 -6.98 0.72 -8.68
N LEU A 132 -5.90 -0.05 -8.57
CA LEU A 132 -4.53 0.49 -8.55
C LEU A 132 -4.18 1.18 -9.87
N LEU A 133 -4.60 0.66 -11.01
CA LEU A 133 -4.45 1.33 -12.30
C LEU A 133 -5.16 2.70 -12.31
N VAL A 134 -6.41 2.75 -11.85
CA VAL A 134 -7.18 3.99 -11.75
C VAL A 134 -6.57 4.96 -10.73
N ALA A 135 -6.12 4.45 -9.58
CA ALA A 135 -5.42 5.23 -8.56
C ALA A 135 -4.11 5.81 -9.08
N SER A 136 -3.35 5.05 -9.90
CA SER A 136 -2.13 5.55 -10.53
C SER A 136 -2.40 6.72 -11.49
N LEU A 137 -3.49 6.65 -12.27
CA LEU A 137 -3.92 7.77 -13.10
C LEU A 137 -4.33 8.98 -12.26
N ALA A 138 -5.17 8.76 -11.23
CA ALA A 138 -5.64 9.84 -10.36
C ALA A 138 -4.49 10.53 -9.63
N SER A 139 -3.53 9.77 -9.09
CA SER A 139 -2.35 10.30 -8.41
C SER A 139 -1.43 11.08 -9.35
N CYS A 140 -1.27 10.61 -10.59
CA CYS A 140 -0.50 11.30 -11.60
C CYS A 140 -1.16 12.66 -11.98
N VAL A 141 -2.47 12.69 -12.15
CA VAL A 141 -3.25 13.91 -12.38
C VAL A 141 -3.10 14.88 -11.20
N ALA A 142 -3.23 14.38 -9.95
CA ALA A 142 -3.06 15.19 -8.74
C ALA A 142 -1.65 15.80 -8.66
N PHE A 143 -0.62 15.03 -8.99
CA PHE A 143 0.76 15.52 -9.02
C PHE A 143 0.93 16.69 -10.02
N TYR A 144 0.44 16.54 -11.24
CA TYR A 144 0.58 17.59 -12.25
C TYR A 144 -0.27 18.83 -11.91
N ALA A 145 -1.50 18.64 -11.40
CA ALA A 145 -2.34 19.72 -10.90
C ALA A 145 -1.65 20.45 -9.75
N GLY A 146 -1.11 19.73 -8.76
CA GLY A 146 -0.39 20.32 -7.63
C GLY A 146 0.84 21.12 -8.05
N ARG A 147 1.59 20.65 -9.04
CA ARG A 147 2.73 21.38 -9.61
C ARG A 147 2.29 22.65 -10.37
N TYR A 148 1.18 22.58 -11.08
CA TYR A 148 0.61 23.75 -11.74
C TYR A 148 0.22 24.83 -10.71
N LEU A 149 -0.52 24.46 -9.66
CA LEU A 149 -0.93 25.37 -8.59
C LEU A 149 0.30 26.04 -7.94
N LEU A 150 1.30 25.23 -7.56
CA LEU A 150 2.53 25.73 -6.95
C LEU A 150 3.26 26.75 -7.86
N ARG A 151 3.39 26.45 -9.16
CA ARG A 151 4.07 27.31 -10.13
C ARG A 151 3.36 28.66 -10.32
N HIS A 152 2.04 28.68 -10.08
CA HIS A 152 1.23 29.87 -10.22
C HIS A 152 0.89 30.53 -8.87
N HIS A 153 1.59 30.17 -7.79
CA HIS A 153 1.39 30.70 -6.44
C HIS A 153 -0.05 30.54 -5.93
N LEU A 154 -0.72 29.47 -6.34
CA LEU A 154 -2.04 29.09 -5.86
C LEU A 154 -1.91 28.06 -4.74
N ASP A 155 -2.79 28.14 -3.75
CA ASP A 155 -2.81 27.18 -2.64
C ASP A 155 -3.24 25.79 -3.14
N ARG A 156 -2.44 24.78 -2.78
CA ARG A 156 -2.73 23.38 -3.06
C ARG A 156 -3.20 22.58 -1.83
N THR A 157 -3.37 23.25 -0.70
CA THR A 157 -3.85 22.60 0.53
C THR A 157 -5.23 22.00 0.29
N GLY A 158 -5.38 20.72 0.59
CA GLY A 158 -6.62 19.98 0.35
C GLY A 158 -6.91 19.66 -1.11
N LEU A 159 -5.94 19.85 -2.04
CA LEU A 159 -6.08 19.33 -3.41
C LEU A 159 -6.41 17.85 -3.37
N ALA A 160 -7.49 17.48 -4.02
CA ALA A 160 -7.92 16.08 -4.15
C ALA A 160 -8.30 15.77 -5.60
N VAL A 161 -8.11 14.51 -5.99
CA VAL A 161 -8.61 13.97 -7.26
C VAL A 161 -9.43 12.75 -6.96
N THR A 162 -10.70 12.78 -7.31
CA THR A 162 -11.61 11.63 -7.25
C THR A 162 -11.69 11.00 -8.63
N ALA A 163 -11.58 9.68 -8.69
CA ALA A 163 -11.74 8.90 -9.91
C ALA A 163 -12.92 7.95 -9.79
N GLU A 164 -13.78 7.96 -10.78
CA GLU A 164 -14.84 6.98 -10.97
C GLU A 164 -14.55 6.20 -12.25
N PHE A 165 -14.74 4.89 -12.24
CA PHE A 165 -14.52 4.06 -13.42
C PHE A 165 -15.65 3.06 -13.65
N ALA A 166 -15.78 2.63 -14.88
CA ALA A 166 -16.70 1.57 -15.28
C ALA A 166 -15.97 0.57 -16.17
N MET A 167 -16.27 -0.71 -16.00
CA MET A 167 -15.79 -1.76 -16.88
C MET A 167 -16.52 -1.68 -18.22
N ALA A 168 -15.82 -2.06 -19.30
CA ALA A 168 -16.44 -2.20 -20.60
C ALA A 168 -17.46 -3.34 -20.59
N ALA A 169 -18.56 -3.15 -21.31
CA ALA A 169 -19.63 -4.17 -21.39
C ALA A 169 -19.29 -5.36 -22.31
N ASP A 170 -18.33 -5.16 -23.20
CA ASP A 170 -17.85 -6.16 -24.16
C ASP A 170 -16.57 -6.86 -23.66
N ARG A 171 -16.09 -7.82 -24.42
CA ARG A 171 -14.85 -8.55 -24.14
C ARG A 171 -13.73 -8.10 -25.12
N PRO A 172 -12.46 -8.22 -24.71
CA PRO A 172 -11.96 -8.70 -23.40
C PRO A 172 -12.29 -7.73 -22.26
N ALA A 173 -12.35 -8.25 -21.03
CA ALA A 173 -12.58 -7.45 -19.83
C ALA A 173 -11.51 -6.35 -19.70
N ARG A 174 -11.96 -5.10 -19.55
CA ARG A 174 -11.10 -3.92 -19.40
C ARG A 174 -11.85 -2.76 -18.77
N VAL A 175 -11.13 -1.80 -18.25
CA VAL A 175 -11.71 -0.50 -17.89
C VAL A 175 -12.18 0.18 -19.16
N GLY A 176 -13.48 0.49 -19.25
CA GLY A 176 -14.10 1.11 -20.41
C GLY A 176 -14.16 2.64 -20.32
N ALA A 177 -14.26 3.17 -19.10
CA ALA A 177 -14.32 4.61 -18.87
C ALA A 177 -13.72 4.97 -17.51
N VAL A 178 -13.03 6.10 -17.43
CA VAL A 178 -12.58 6.74 -16.17
C VAL A 178 -12.98 8.20 -16.21
N ARG A 179 -13.58 8.69 -15.15
CA ARG A 179 -13.89 10.10 -14.94
C ARG A 179 -13.12 10.61 -13.74
N LEU A 180 -12.39 11.72 -13.94
CA LEU A 180 -11.58 12.36 -12.90
C LEU A 180 -12.17 13.70 -12.55
N ARG A 181 -12.24 14.00 -11.25
CA ARG A 181 -12.65 15.30 -10.74
C ARG A 181 -11.53 15.85 -9.86
N ILE A 182 -11.02 17.02 -10.22
CA ILE A 182 -10.04 17.76 -9.45
C ILE A 182 -10.78 18.72 -8.54
N THR A 183 -10.50 18.67 -7.24
CA THR A 183 -11.05 19.57 -6.23
C THR A 183 -9.91 20.41 -5.64
N VAL A 184 -10.02 21.73 -5.73
CA VAL A 184 -9.08 22.68 -5.15
C VAL A 184 -9.86 23.58 -4.18
N PRO A 185 -9.80 23.34 -2.85
CA PRO A 185 -10.62 24.07 -1.86
C PRO A 185 -10.40 25.58 -1.87
N GLY A 186 -9.16 26.04 -2.11
CA GLY A 186 -8.84 27.45 -2.25
C GLY A 186 -9.33 28.09 -3.56
N GLY A 187 -9.93 27.31 -4.45
CA GLY A 187 -10.38 27.74 -5.76
C GLY A 187 -9.25 27.94 -6.77
N VAL A 188 -9.64 27.99 -8.03
CA VAL A 188 -8.76 28.34 -9.15
C VAL A 188 -9.40 29.50 -9.90
N PRO A 189 -8.67 30.60 -10.19
CA PRO A 189 -9.23 31.67 -11.00
C PRO A 189 -9.80 31.13 -12.31
N PRO A 190 -11.02 31.53 -12.72
CA PRO A 190 -11.71 30.96 -13.89
C PRO A 190 -10.87 30.95 -15.16
N GLN A 191 -10.09 32.00 -15.39
CA GLN A 191 -9.20 32.13 -16.57
C GLN A 191 -8.02 31.12 -16.57
N ARG A 192 -7.80 30.38 -15.49
CA ARG A 192 -6.75 29.36 -15.36
C ARG A 192 -7.28 27.93 -15.41
N ASN A 193 -8.59 27.74 -15.40
CA ASN A 193 -9.20 26.40 -15.38
C ASN A 193 -8.76 25.57 -16.57
N ASP A 194 -8.86 26.09 -17.78
CA ASP A 194 -8.50 25.37 -19.00
C ASP A 194 -7.02 24.99 -19.02
N ALA A 195 -6.16 25.89 -18.56
CA ALA A 195 -4.72 25.62 -18.48
C ALA A 195 -4.39 24.56 -17.41
N LEU A 196 -5.06 24.57 -16.26
CA LEU A 196 -4.93 23.53 -15.24
C LEU A 196 -5.36 22.17 -15.80
N LEU A 197 -6.53 22.11 -16.43
CA LEU A 197 -7.06 20.87 -17.03
C LEU A 197 -6.15 20.38 -18.14
N ALA A 198 -5.62 21.25 -18.99
CA ALA A 198 -4.68 20.90 -20.04
C ALA A 198 -3.41 20.26 -19.45
N VAL A 199 -2.81 20.87 -18.42
CA VAL A 199 -1.61 20.30 -17.75
C VAL A 199 -1.92 18.97 -17.08
N ALA A 200 -3.03 18.86 -16.37
CA ALA A 200 -3.43 17.64 -15.68
C ALA A 200 -3.70 16.47 -16.66
N SER A 201 -4.28 16.76 -17.83
CA SER A 201 -4.59 15.77 -18.86
C SER A 201 -3.36 15.32 -19.68
N HIS A 202 -2.21 15.95 -19.51
CA HIS A 202 -0.95 15.52 -20.16
C HIS A 202 0.00 14.81 -19.20
N CYS A 203 -0.52 14.23 -18.11
CA CYS A 203 0.28 13.46 -17.18
C CYS A 203 0.80 12.15 -17.82
N THR A 204 1.93 11.66 -17.32
CA THR A 204 2.63 10.49 -17.90
C THR A 204 1.71 9.27 -18.01
N VAL A 205 0.95 8.95 -16.95
CA VAL A 205 0.03 7.79 -16.96
C VAL A 205 -1.08 7.99 -17.99
N HIS A 206 -1.66 9.20 -18.10
CA HIS A 206 -2.68 9.48 -19.10
C HIS A 206 -2.13 9.32 -20.53
N ASN A 207 -0.93 9.84 -20.78
CA ASN A 207 -0.28 9.68 -22.11
C ASN A 207 -0.05 8.20 -22.42
N THR A 208 0.41 7.40 -21.44
CA THR A 208 0.61 5.95 -21.57
C THR A 208 -0.70 5.22 -21.91
N LEU A 209 -1.83 5.61 -21.29
CA LEU A 209 -3.12 5.02 -21.60
C LEU A 209 -3.65 5.40 -22.99
N ARG A 210 -3.26 6.57 -23.52
CA ARG A 210 -3.64 7.00 -24.87
C ARG A 210 -2.74 6.40 -25.96
N GLN A 211 -1.49 6.16 -25.62
CA GLN A 211 -0.49 5.55 -26.50
C GLN A 211 0.13 4.38 -25.73
N TYR A 212 -0.55 3.24 -25.83
CA TYR A 212 -0.16 2.04 -25.09
C TYR A 212 1.25 1.60 -25.45
N PRO A 213 2.04 1.18 -24.45
CA PRO A 213 3.38 0.66 -24.66
C PRO A 213 3.34 -0.72 -25.32
N ASP A 214 4.44 -1.13 -25.90
CA ASP A 214 4.65 -2.53 -26.27
C ASP A 214 4.76 -3.38 -24.99
N ILE A 215 4.03 -4.49 -24.93
CA ILE A 215 3.94 -5.37 -23.76
C ILE A 215 4.32 -6.78 -24.19
N GLY A 216 5.48 -7.25 -23.71
CA GLY A 216 5.92 -8.62 -23.83
C GLY A 216 5.67 -9.40 -22.51
N ILE A 217 5.26 -10.66 -22.63
CA ILE A 217 5.12 -11.57 -21.47
C ILE A 217 5.93 -12.83 -21.78
N GLU A 218 6.86 -13.19 -20.89
CA GLU A 218 7.74 -14.33 -21.04
C GLU A 218 7.64 -15.23 -19.81
N LEU A 219 7.78 -16.53 -20.01
CA LEU A 219 7.90 -17.52 -18.94
C LEU A 219 9.38 -17.92 -18.80
N SER A 220 9.92 -17.83 -17.58
CA SER A 220 11.32 -18.20 -17.26
C SER A 220 11.39 -19.46 -16.42
#